data_8daee9a6af7b907ffe6a8a37821ecfca
#
_entry.id   8daee9a6af7b907ffe6a8a37821ecfca
#
_cell.length_a   1.000
_cell.length_b   1.000
_cell.length_c   1.000
_cell.angle_alpha   90.00
_cell.angle_beta   90.00
_cell.angle_gamma   90.00
#
_symmetry.space_group_name_H-M   'P 1'
#
loop_
_entity.id
_entity.type
_entity.pdbx_description
1 polymer ?
#
loop_
_entity_poly.entity_id
_entity_poly.type
_entity_poly.pdbx_seq_one_letter_code
_entity_poly.pdbx_strand_id
1 'polypeptide(L)'
;QLVNIESETNSINSYFVDELTDQVIQDLVEQKGYTETQAYKALYQGGLTIYSTQDPEIQAICDDEVNNLDNYPTAPKVSFSYRLSVRSAAGSISNYSEQTMLSYYQSSNKSFSINFNSEEEAAAAIEQYKTDIMKDGDTIVNGSETVTYTLQPQAALTIIDQSTGNVKALVGGRGDKTANKTLNRAADTTRQPGSTFKIIAAYAPALDAGGLTLASVQDDAPYNYGSGQGGAVNNYDNRYRGFTTLREAITNSINIVTVKTLAQIGPSLG
;
A
#
# COMPACT_ATOMS: atom_id res chain seq x y z
N GLN A 1 0.11 2.98 -49.33
CA GLN A 1 0.44 4.18 -48.47
C GLN A 1 0.49 3.70 -47.06
N LEU A 2 1.69 3.66 -46.46
CA LEU A 2 1.84 3.51 -45.01
C LEU A 2 1.36 4.82 -44.40
N VAL A 3 0.20 4.80 -43.78
CA VAL A 3 -0.25 5.89 -42.90
C VAL A 3 0.67 5.84 -41.71
N ASN A 4 1.48 6.87 -41.53
CA ASN A 4 2.19 7.12 -40.28
C ASN A 4 1.10 7.35 -39.21
N ILE A 5 0.84 6.34 -38.41
CA ILE A 5 0.10 6.51 -37.17
C ILE A 5 1.10 7.23 -36.27
N GLU A 6 0.93 8.54 -36.13
CA GLU A 6 1.58 9.28 -35.05
C GLU A 6 1.25 8.52 -33.78
N SER A 7 2.28 8.02 -33.10
CA SER A 7 2.12 7.42 -31.77
C SER A 7 1.46 8.50 -30.92
N GLU A 8 0.23 8.25 -30.51
CA GLU A 8 -0.39 9.07 -29.47
C GLU A 8 0.64 9.25 -28.36
N THR A 9 0.88 10.49 -28.01
CA THR A 9 1.78 10.87 -26.92
C THR A 9 1.58 9.90 -25.79
N ASN A 10 2.66 9.31 -25.28
CA ASN A 10 2.67 8.40 -24.13
C ASN A 10 2.05 9.13 -22.91
N SER A 11 0.73 9.19 -22.87
CA SER A 11 0.02 9.69 -21.69
C SER A 11 0.21 8.69 -20.57
N ILE A 12 0.64 9.17 -19.41
CA ILE A 12 0.72 8.35 -18.22
C ILE A 12 -0.70 8.04 -17.76
N ASN A 13 -1.05 6.77 -17.70
CA ASN A 13 -2.35 6.30 -17.23
C ASN A 13 -2.52 6.60 -15.73
N SER A 14 -3.76 6.83 -15.30
CA SER A 14 -4.09 6.83 -13.88
C SER A 14 -3.90 5.43 -13.26
N TYR A 15 -3.83 5.34 -11.95
CA TYR A 15 -3.81 4.05 -11.26
C TYR A 15 -5.05 3.21 -11.57
N PHE A 16 -6.22 3.86 -11.69
CA PHE A 16 -7.46 3.19 -12.08
C PHE A 16 -7.35 2.55 -13.47
N VAL A 17 -6.80 3.27 -14.44
CA VAL A 17 -6.65 2.77 -15.82
C VAL A 17 -5.61 1.65 -15.90
N ASP A 18 -4.53 1.73 -15.14
CA ASP A 18 -3.55 0.63 -15.07
C ASP A 18 -4.18 -0.64 -14.51
N GLU A 19 -4.94 -0.55 -13.40
CA GLU A 19 -5.64 -1.68 -12.79
C GLU A 19 -6.70 -2.27 -13.72
N LEU A 20 -7.52 -1.40 -14.36
CA LEU A 20 -8.51 -1.81 -15.35
C LEU A 20 -7.85 -2.55 -16.54
N THR A 21 -6.69 -2.08 -16.98
CA THR A 21 -5.92 -2.71 -18.06
C THR A 21 -5.53 -4.14 -17.68
N ASP A 22 -5.02 -4.34 -16.46
CA ASP A 22 -4.61 -5.66 -15.97
C ASP A 22 -5.81 -6.59 -15.84
N GLN A 23 -6.92 -6.11 -15.31
CA GLN A 23 -8.15 -6.87 -15.22
C GLN A 23 -8.67 -7.30 -16.60
N VAL A 24 -8.70 -6.40 -17.58
CA VAL A 24 -9.14 -6.75 -18.94
C VAL A 24 -8.23 -7.79 -19.58
N ILE A 25 -6.91 -7.69 -19.41
CA ILE A 25 -5.97 -8.68 -19.90
C ILE A 25 -6.23 -10.03 -19.24
N GLN A 26 -6.40 -10.06 -17.92
CA GLN A 26 -6.70 -11.28 -17.18
C GLN A 26 -8.03 -11.92 -17.66
N ASP A 27 -9.08 -11.13 -17.81
CA ASP A 27 -10.38 -11.61 -18.32
C ASP A 27 -10.28 -12.18 -19.74
N LEU A 28 -9.50 -11.57 -20.63
CA LEU A 28 -9.27 -12.09 -21.97
C LEU A 28 -8.52 -13.43 -21.93
N VAL A 29 -7.56 -13.60 -21.04
CA VAL A 29 -6.83 -14.86 -20.85
C VAL A 29 -7.76 -15.93 -20.25
N GLU A 30 -8.42 -15.64 -19.13
CA GLU A 30 -9.19 -16.63 -18.37
C GLU A 30 -10.52 -17.00 -19.03
N GLN A 31 -11.25 -16.00 -19.56
CA GLN A 31 -12.61 -16.21 -20.08
C GLN A 31 -12.65 -16.48 -21.59
N LYS A 32 -11.66 -15.96 -22.34
CA LYS A 32 -11.59 -16.15 -23.79
C LYS A 32 -10.52 -17.15 -24.23
N GLY A 33 -9.66 -17.60 -23.29
CA GLY A 33 -8.58 -18.53 -23.58
C GLY A 33 -7.46 -17.93 -24.44
N TYR A 34 -7.30 -16.61 -24.42
CA TYR A 34 -6.21 -15.95 -25.12
C TYR A 34 -4.87 -16.22 -24.43
N THR A 35 -3.79 -16.24 -25.18
CA THR A 35 -2.47 -16.05 -24.59
C THR A 35 -2.31 -14.58 -24.15
N GLU A 36 -1.41 -14.30 -23.21
CA GLU A 36 -1.12 -12.92 -22.81
C GLU A 36 -0.83 -12.01 -24.02
N THR A 37 -0.01 -12.48 -24.97
CA THR A 37 0.31 -11.72 -26.19
C THR A 37 -0.93 -11.43 -27.03
N GLN A 38 -1.88 -12.37 -27.12
CA GLN A 38 -3.14 -12.16 -27.83
C GLN A 38 -4.04 -11.17 -27.08
N ALA A 39 -4.07 -11.24 -25.75
CA ALA A 39 -4.83 -10.32 -24.91
C ALA A 39 -4.31 -8.89 -25.05
N TYR A 40 -3.00 -8.68 -24.96
CA TYR A 40 -2.38 -7.38 -25.22
C TYR A 40 -2.68 -6.84 -26.62
N LYS A 41 -2.58 -7.70 -27.65
CA LYS A 41 -2.92 -7.29 -29.01
C LYS A 41 -4.40 -6.94 -29.18
N ALA A 42 -5.29 -7.69 -28.56
CA ALA A 42 -6.72 -7.40 -28.58
C ALA A 42 -7.02 -6.07 -27.89
N LEU A 43 -6.41 -5.81 -26.73
CA LEU A 43 -6.60 -4.58 -25.94
C LEU A 43 -6.15 -3.34 -26.73
N TYR A 44 -4.93 -3.34 -27.27
CA TYR A 44 -4.33 -2.14 -27.87
C TYR A 44 -4.55 -2.00 -29.38
N GLN A 45 -4.93 -3.05 -30.07
CA GLN A 45 -5.07 -3.07 -31.55
C GLN A 45 -6.40 -3.71 -32.01
N GLY A 46 -7.17 -4.28 -31.09
CA GLY A 46 -8.39 -5.01 -31.45
C GLY A 46 -9.64 -4.16 -31.57
N GLY A 47 -9.56 -2.85 -31.32
CA GLY A 47 -10.69 -1.93 -31.41
C GLY A 47 -11.74 -2.16 -30.29
N LEU A 48 -11.33 -2.64 -29.13
CA LEU A 48 -12.23 -2.86 -27.99
C LEU A 48 -12.79 -1.53 -27.45
N THR A 49 -14.03 -1.54 -27.06
CA THR A 49 -14.64 -0.49 -26.23
C THR A 49 -14.83 -1.04 -24.82
N ILE A 50 -14.23 -0.38 -23.83
CA ILE A 50 -14.25 -0.82 -22.44
C ILE A 50 -15.11 0.15 -21.65
N TYR A 51 -16.16 -0.37 -21.00
CA TYR A 51 -17.00 0.37 -20.08
C TYR A 51 -16.51 0.12 -18.65
N SER A 52 -16.10 1.16 -17.98
CA SER A 52 -15.62 1.10 -16.59
C SER A 52 -16.66 1.67 -15.62
N THR A 53 -16.46 1.39 -14.33
CA THR A 53 -17.29 1.91 -13.24
C THR A 53 -16.76 3.22 -12.67
N GLN A 54 -15.62 3.71 -13.19
CA GLN A 54 -15.01 4.95 -12.74
C GLN A 54 -15.96 6.13 -12.87
N ASP A 55 -16.01 6.94 -11.82
CA ASP A 55 -16.65 8.25 -11.81
C ASP A 55 -15.55 9.31 -11.90
N PRO A 56 -15.46 10.06 -13.01
CA PRO A 56 -14.37 11.02 -13.20
C PRO A 56 -14.36 12.17 -12.19
N GLU A 57 -15.54 12.59 -11.69
CA GLU A 57 -15.65 13.66 -10.71
C GLU A 57 -15.15 13.18 -9.34
N ILE A 58 -15.56 11.99 -8.92
CA ILE A 58 -15.09 11.38 -7.68
C ILE A 58 -13.59 11.08 -7.77
N GLN A 59 -13.11 10.59 -8.92
CA GLN A 59 -11.67 10.35 -9.13
C GLN A 59 -10.86 11.62 -8.97
N ALA A 60 -11.27 12.72 -9.59
CA ALA A 60 -10.57 14.00 -9.50
C ALA A 60 -10.50 14.51 -8.04
N ILE A 61 -11.61 14.43 -7.30
CA ILE A 61 -11.63 14.78 -5.87
C ILE A 61 -10.64 13.90 -5.08
N CYS A 62 -10.61 12.60 -5.34
CA CYS A 62 -9.70 11.69 -4.65
C CYS A 62 -8.23 11.97 -4.97
N ASP A 63 -7.90 12.29 -6.22
CA ASP A 63 -6.56 12.66 -6.63
C ASP A 63 -6.10 13.95 -5.94
N ASP A 64 -6.98 14.96 -5.88
CA ASP A 64 -6.71 16.24 -5.21
C ASP A 64 -6.50 16.03 -3.69
N GLU A 65 -7.38 15.30 -3.02
CA GLU A 65 -7.31 15.11 -1.57
C GLU A 65 -6.12 14.25 -1.12
N VAL A 66 -5.73 13.24 -1.91
CA VAL A 66 -4.53 12.43 -1.61
C VAL A 66 -3.25 13.26 -1.78
N ASN A 67 -3.25 14.25 -2.67
CA ASN A 67 -2.10 15.10 -2.88
C ASN A 67 -2.09 16.38 -2.04
N ASN A 68 -3.20 16.73 -1.38
CA ASN A 68 -3.29 17.91 -0.52
C ASN A 68 -2.44 17.74 0.74
N LEU A 69 -1.43 18.62 0.89
CA LEU A 69 -0.47 18.57 2.02
C LEU A 69 -1.15 18.77 3.38
N ASP A 70 -2.24 19.53 3.42
CA ASP A 70 -2.95 19.85 4.66
C ASP A 70 -3.64 18.62 5.29
N ASN A 71 -3.85 17.57 4.50
CA ASN A 71 -4.42 16.30 4.98
C ASN A 71 -3.41 15.42 5.74
N TYR A 72 -2.13 15.84 5.84
CA TYR A 72 -1.09 15.04 6.48
C TYR A 72 -0.56 15.68 7.75
N PRO A 73 -0.43 14.90 8.86
CA PRO A 73 -0.03 15.44 10.17
C PRO A 73 1.46 15.79 10.26
N THR A 74 2.27 15.42 9.28
CA THR A 74 3.72 15.62 9.27
C THR A 74 4.17 16.28 7.99
N ALA A 75 5.24 17.08 8.07
CA ALA A 75 5.90 17.63 6.89
C ALA A 75 6.30 16.51 5.92
N PRO A 76 6.19 16.74 4.60
CA PRO A 76 6.59 15.76 3.60
C PRO A 76 8.09 15.44 3.75
N LYS A 77 8.41 14.19 3.49
CA LYS A 77 9.79 13.68 3.39
C LYS A 77 9.95 12.96 2.08
N VAL A 78 11.18 12.67 1.70
CA VAL A 78 11.51 11.90 0.51
C VAL A 78 12.25 10.64 0.94
N SER A 79 11.75 9.49 0.56
CA SER A 79 12.50 8.23 0.53
C SER A 79 12.96 7.93 -0.90
N PHE A 80 13.78 6.91 -1.07
CA PHE A 80 14.22 6.51 -2.39
C PHE A 80 14.37 5.00 -2.50
N SER A 81 14.26 4.49 -3.72
CA SER A 81 14.75 3.17 -4.12
C SER A 81 16.06 3.36 -4.86
N TYR A 82 17.06 2.58 -4.51
CA TYR A 82 18.42 2.69 -5.04
C TYR A 82 18.96 1.35 -5.49
N ARG A 83 19.58 1.31 -6.65
CA ARG A 83 20.33 0.15 -7.15
C ARG A 83 21.63 0.59 -7.74
N LEU A 84 22.69 -0.12 -7.39
CA LEU A 84 24.05 0.10 -7.90
C LEU A 84 24.77 -1.23 -7.95
N SER A 85 25.49 -1.50 -9.05
CA SER A 85 26.45 -2.60 -9.13
C SER A 85 27.85 -2.03 -9.27
N VAL A 86 28.77 -2.48 -8.42
CA VAL A 86 30.18 -2.07 -8.43
C VAL A 86 31.04 -3.28 -8.75
N ARG A 87 31.94 -3.12 -9.71
CA ARG A 87 32.98 -4.10 -10.05
C ARG A 87 34.24 -3.75 -9.31
N SER A 88 34.76 -4.67 -8.49
CA SER A 88 36.01 -4.50 -7.78
C SER A 88 37.21 -4.57 -8.74
N ALA A 89 38.35 -4.05 -8.31
CA ALA A 89 39.63 -4.19 -9.05
C ALA A 89 39.97 -5.65 -9.37
N ALA A 90 39.53 -6.62 -8.55
CA ALA A 90 39.68 -8.06 -8.77
C ALA A 90 38.64 -8.66 -9.71
N GLY A 91 37.67 -7.85 -10.25
CA GLY A 91 36.69 -8.27 -11.21
C GLY A 91 35.36 -8.81 -10.61
N SER A 92 35.26 -8.94 -9.29
CA SER A 92 34.00 -9.36 -8.63
C SER A 92 32.96 -8.24 -8.65
N ILE A 93 31.66 -8.60 -8.76
CA ILE A 93 30.55 -7.64 -8.76
C ILE A 93 29.82 -7.72 -7.42
N SER A 94 29.59 -6.55 -6.80
CA SER A 94 28.77 -6.38 -5.62
C SER A 94 27.57 -5.49 -5.95
N ASN A 95 26.39 -5.83 -5.41
CA ASN A 95 25.18 -5.08 -5.61
C ASN A 95 24.79 -4.34 -4.32
N TYR A 96 24.38 -3.10 -4.49
CA TYR A 96 24.00 -2.21 -3.41
C TYR A 96 22.58 -1.67 -3.63
N SER A 97 21.89 -1.38 -2.54
CA SER A 97 20.52 -0.86 -2.52
C SER A 97 20.32 0.11 -1.36
N GLU A 98 19.16 0.75 -1.29
CA GLU A 98 18.77 1.55 -0.12
C GLU A 98 18.82 0.72 1.19
N GLN A 99 18.54 -0.59 1.14
CA GLN A 99 18.62 -1.46 2.32
C GLN A 99 20.05 -1.72 2.75
N THR A 100 20.98 -1.90 1.80
CA THR A 100 22.40 -2.03 2.14
C THR A 100 22.96 -0.74 2.69
N MET A 101 22.55 0.42 2.16
CA MET A 101 22.90 1.74 2.70
C MET A 101 22.37 1.92 4.12
N LEU A 102 21.10 1.58 4.36
CA LEU A 102 20.48 1.64 5.68
C LEU A 102 21.28 0.80 6.68
N SER A 103 21.57 -0.46 6.33
CA SER A 103 22.31 -1.38 7.18
C SER A 103 23.74 -0.89 7.46
N TYR A 104 24.41 -0.33 6.45
CA TYR A 104 25.76 0.21 6.57
C TYR A 104 25.82 1.32 7.62
N TYR A 105 24.96 2.33 7.50
CA TYR A 105 24.97 3.46 8.44
C TYR A 105 24.38 3.10 9.81
N GLN A 106 23.40 2.19 9.88
CA GLN A 106 22.85 1.74 11.17
C GLN A 106 23.82 0.89 11.98
N SER A 107 24.90 0.39 11.39
CA SER A 107 25.97 -0.27 12.14
C SER A 107 26.66 0.67 13.15
N SER A 108 26.74 1.95 12.83
CA SER A 108 27.36 3.00 13.68
C SER A 108 26.33 3.97 14.28
N ASN A 109 25.21 4.22 13.60
CA ASN A 109 24.15 5.12 14.03
C ASN A 109 22.79 4.46 13.88
N LYS A 110 22.28 3.83 14.92
CA LYS A 110 20.97 3.11 14.91
C LYS A 110 19.77 3.96 14.54
N SER A 111 19.87 5.29 14.65
CA SER A 111 18.78 6.22 14.28
C SER A 111 18.84 6.69 12.83
N PHE A 112 19.85 6.23 12.05
CA PHE A 112 19.91 6.58 10.64
C PHE A 112 18.65 6.10 9.89
N SER A 113 18.12 6.97 9.03
CA SER A 113 16.90 6.74 8.25
C SER A 113 17.15 7.10 6.78
N ILE A 114 16.49 6.40 5.88
CA ILE A 114 16.47 6.71 4.44
C ILE A 114 15.33 7.67 4.06
N ASN A 115 14.73 8.37 5.04
CA ASN A 115 13.76 9.43 4.80
C ASN A 115 14.41 10.79 5.04
N PHE A 116 14.50 11.58 3.99
CA PHE A 116 15.16 12.89 3.97
C PHE A 116 14.14 14.01 3.84
N ASN A 117 14.56 15.27 4.06
CA ASN A 117 13.64 16.40 3.93
C ASN A 117 13.50 16.86 2.47
N SER A 118 14.42 16.49 1.59
CA SER A 118 14.36 16.79 0.15
C SER A 118 15.08 15.73 -0.68
N GLU A 119 14.89 15.78 -2.00
CA GLU A 119 15.59 14.93 -2.97
C GLU A 119 17.08 15.27 -3.00
N GLU A 120 17.47 16.53 -2.84
CA GLU A 120 18.87 16.97 -2.79
C GLU A 120 19.59 16.37 -1.59
N GLU A 121 18.96 16.36 -0.40
CA GLU A 121 19.53 15.70 0.78
C GLU A 121 19.70 14.19 0.56
N ALA A 122 18.71 13.55 -0.04
CA ALA A 122 18.76 12.12 -0.36
C ALA A 122 19.87 11.82 -1.39
N ALA A 123 19.97 12.62 -2.45
CA ALA A 123 21.03 12.49 -3.46
C ALA A 123 22.43 12.67 -2.85
N ALA A 124 22.61 13.68 -2.01
CA ALA A 124 23.90 13.90 -1.32
C ALA A 124 24.28 12.70 -0.42
N ALA A 125 23.30 12.12 0.27
CA ALA A 125 23.55 10.93 1.10
C ALA A 125 23.89 9.69 0.26
N ILE A 126 23.30 9.52 -0.93
CA ILE A 126 23.65 8.46 -1.88
C ILE A 126 25.09 8.64 -2.39
N GLU A 127 25.46 9.86 -2.77
CA GLU A 127 26.84 10.15 -3.21
C GLU A 127 27.86 9.88 -2.11
N GLN A 128 27.56 10.27 -0.86
CA GLN A 128 28.40 9.93 0.28
C GLN A 128 28.53 8.42 0.45
N TYR A 129 27.42 7.69 0.37
CA TYR A 129 27.43 6.23 0.48
C TYR A 129 28.30 5.59 -0.61
N LYS A 130 28.22 6.05 -1.86
CA LYS A 130 29.10 5.57 -2.94
C LYS A 130 30.56 5.76 -2.59
N THR A 131 30.90 6.93 -2.06
CA THR A 131 32.28 7.24 -1.62
C THR A 131 32.73 6.29 -0.52
N ASP A 132 31.86 5.99 0.43
CA ASP A 132 32.18 5.15 1.60
C ASP A 132 32.37 3.66 1.24
N ILE A 133 31.65 3.15 0.22
CA ILE A 133 31.70 1.72 -0.16
C ILE A 133 32.73 1.41 -1.26
N MET A 134 33.09 2.38 -2.10
CA MET A 134 34.04 2.18 -3.21
C MET A 134 35.49 2.25 -2.72
N LYS A 135 36.28 1.36 -3.25
CA LYS A 135 37.74 1.29 -2.99
C LYS A 135 38.51 1.69 -4.22
N ASP A 136 39.82 1.97 -4.04
CA ASP A 136 40.70 2.26 -5.15
C ASP A 136 40.67 1.14 -6.21
N GLY A 137 40.42 1.54 -7.45
CA GLY A 137 40.32 0.61 -8.58
C GLY A 137 38.94 -0.01 -8.80
N ASP A 138 37.96 0.27 -7.94
CA ASP A 138 36.56 -0.14 -8.16
C ASP A 138 35.91 0.72 -9.26
N THR A 139 34.98 0.14 -10.01
CA THR A 139 34.27 0.83 -11.08
C THR A 139 32.77 0.53 -11.03
N ILE A 140 31.96 1.55 -11.30
CA ILE A 140 30.50 1.36 -11.44
C ILE A 140 30.23 0.60 -12.75
N VAL A 141 29.38 -0.43 -12.68
CA VAL A 141 28.92 -1.15 -13.88
C VAL A 141 28.01 -0.23 -14.67
N ASN A 142 28.34 -0.01 -15.95
CA ASN A 142 27.61 0.91 -16.81
C ASN A 142 26.09 0.60 -16.84
N GLY A 143 25.26 1.63 -16.60
CA GLY A 143 23.80 1.53 -16.58
C GLY A 143 23.19 0.78 -15.40
N SER A 144 24.00 0.43 -14.37
CA SER A 144 23.50 -0.28 -13.19
C SER A 144 22.99 0.65 -12.09
N GLU A 145 23.30 1.94 -12.16
CA GLU A 145 22.83 2.90 -11.15
C GLU A 145 21.43 3.41 -11.50
N THR A 146 20.50 3.25 -10.57
CA THR A 146 19.15 3.80 -10.67
C THR A 146 18.71 4.34 -9.33
N VAL A 147 18.08 5.52 -9.34
CA VAL A 147 17.46 6.15 -8.19
C VAL A 147 16.03 6.53 -8.55
N THR A 148 15.09 6.22 -7.66
CA THR A 148 13.70 6.68 -7.78
C THR A 148 13.28 7.27 -6.45
N TYR A 149 12.92 8.53 -6.44
CA TYR A 149 12.46 9.22 -5.24
C TYR A 149 10.97 8.99 -5.03
N THR A 150 10.56 8.93 -3.78
CA THR A 150 9.16 8.71 -3.37
C THR A 150 8.79 9.64 -2.22
N LEU A 151 7.77 10.46 -2.43
CA LEU A 151 7.23 11.34 -1.40
C LEU A 151 6.66 10.52 -0.22
N GLN A 152 6.91 10.96 1.02
CA GLN A 152 6.45 10.32 2.25
C GLN A 152 5.70 11.32 3.14
N PRO A 153 4.69 10.89 3.94
CA PRO A 153 4.10 9.55 3.93
C PRO A 153 3.34 9.27 2.64
N GLN A 154 3.24 8.00 2.25
CA GLN A 154 2.39 7.56 1.16
C GLN A 154 0.97 7.31 1.63
N ALA A 155 0.01 7.47 0.73
CA ALA A 155 -1.40 7.14 0.93
C ALA A 155 -1.95 6.47 -0.32
N ALA A 156 -2.96 5.64 -0.13
CA ALA A 156 -3.75 5.04 -1.20
C ALA A 156 -5.21 5.03 -0.79
N LEU A 157 -6.11 5.08 -1.77
CA LEU A 157 -7.54 5.23 -1.53
C LEU A 157 -8.34 4.46 -2.59
N THR A 158 -9.42 3.84 -2.16
CA THR A 158 -10.42 3.23 -3.06
C THR A 158 -11.82 3.64 -2.61
N ILE A 159 -12.64 4.13 -3.53
CA ILE A 159 -14.06 4.43 -3.31
C ILE A 159 -14.89 3.34 -3.97
N ILE A 160 -15.72 2.69 -3.18
CA ILE A 160 -16.62 1.63 -3.64
C ILE A 160 -18.07 2.04 -3.35
N ASP A 161 -18.93 1.94 -4.36
CA ASP A 161 -20.38 2.02 -4.16
C ASP A 161 -20.86 0.74 -3.45
N GLN A 162 -21.25 0.88 -2.20
CA GLN A 162 -21.67 -0.25 -1.37
C GLN A 162 -22.91 -1.00 -1.88
N SER A 163 -23.75 -0.35 -2.69
CA SER A 163 -24.99 -0.96 -3.22
C SER A 163 -24.72 -1.87 -4.41
N THR A 164 -23.64 -1.61 -5.16
CA THR A 164 -23.32 -2.32 -6.40
C THR A 164 -21.99 -3.06 -6.35
N GLY A 165 -21.10 -2.71 -5.42
CA GLY A 165 -19.70 -3.19 -5.36
C GLY A 165 -18.78 -2.51 -6.39
N ASN A 166 -19.29 -1.52 -7.14
CA ASN A 166 -18.51 -0.86 -8.19
C ASN A 166 -17.44 0.06 -7.60
N VAL A 167 -16.20 -0.07 -8.07
CA VAL A 167 -15.11 0.87 -7.77
C VAL A 167 -15.35 2.16 -8.57
N LYS A 168 -15.53 3.27 -7.88
CA LYS A 168 -15.78 4.60 -8.46
C LYS A 168 -14.51 5.42 -8.63
N ALA A 169 -13.55 5.27 -7.73
CA ALA A 169 -12.25 5.91 -7.79
C ALA A 169 -11.18 5.02 -7.17
N LEU A 170 -9.94 5.15 -7.65
CA LEU A 170 -8.80 4.44 -7.12
C LEU A 170 -7.55 5.30 -7.27
N VAL A 171 -6.86 5.56 -6.15
CA VAL A 171 -5.59 6.28 -6.09
C VAL A 171 -4.55 5.37 -5.44
N GLY A 172 -3.54 4.98 -6.19
CA GLY A 172 -2.54 3.99 -5.77
C GLY A 172 -1.32 4.59 -5.07
N GLY A 173 -1.22 5.91 -4.97
CA GLY A 173 -0.08 6.56 -4.34
C GLY A 173 -0.20 8.08 -4.34
N ARG A 174 0.59 8.71 -3.47
CA ARG A 174 0.74 10.15 -3.35
C ARG A 174 1.91 10.65 -4.20
N GLY A 175 1.80 11.84 -4.74
CA GLY A 175 2.77 12.45 -5.64
C GLY A 175 2.48 12.16 -7.11
N ASP A 176 3.25 12.79 -7.99
CA ASP A 176 3.07 12.63 -9.43
C ASP A 176 3.41 11.21 -9.89
N LYS A 177 2.51 10.62 -10.64
CA LYS A 177 2.75 9.35 -11.29
C LYS A 177 3.66 9.57 -12.52
N THR A 178 4.85 9.00 -12.49
CA THR A 178 5.91 9.27 -13.48
C THR A 178 6.00 8.25 -14.61
N ALA A 179 5.30 7.12 -14.47
CA ALA A 179 5.26 6.06 -15.49
C ALA A 179 3.99 5.22 -15.37
N ASN A 180 3.66 4.48 -16.42
CA ASN A 180 2.60 3.47 -16.39
C ASN A 180 3.06 2.26 -15.57
N LYS A 181 2.11 1.54 -14.97
CA LYS A 181 2.36 0.32 -14.18
C LYS A 181 3.33 0.54 -13.01
N THR A 182 3.32 1.73 -12.41
CA THR A 182 4.00 1.96 -11.13
C THR A 182 3.20 1.31 -9.99
N LEU A 183 3.87 1.06 -8.85
CA LEU A 183 3.27 0.41 -7.68
C LEU A 183 1.94 1.04 -7.27
N ASN A 184 0.86 0.29 -7.41
CA ASN A 184 -0.48 0.64 -6.98
C ASN A 184 -0.72 0.16 -5.54
N ARG A 185 -0.54 1.03 -4.55
CA ARG A 185 -0.69 0.65 -3.14
C ARG A 185 -2.12 0.33 -2.73
N ALA A 186 -3.10 0.69 -3.55
CA ALA A 186 -4.50 0.34 -3.31
C ALA A 186 -4.83 -1.10 -3.70
N ALA A 187 -4.07 -1.70 -4.66
CA ALA A 187 -4.30 -3.06 -5.16
C ALA A 187 -3.14 -4.02 -4.90
N ASP A 188 -1.87 -3.56 -5.06
CA ASP A 188 -0.70 -4.44 -5.11
C ASP A 188 -0.01 -4.63 -3.75
N THR A 189 -0.41 -3.92 -2.70
CA THR A 189 0.28 -3.99 -1.41
C THR A 189 -0.60 -4.55 -0.31
N THR A 190 -0.01 -5.42 0.50
CA THR A 190 -0.64 -5.94 1.71
C THR A 190 -0.18 -5.13 2.92
N ARG A 191 -1.13 -4.70 3.76
CA ARG A 191 -0.88 -4.02 5.03
C ARG A 191 -1.70 -4.67 6.13
N GLN A 192 -1.22 -4.58 7.36
CA GLN A 192 -2.01 -4.96 8.52
C GLN A 192 -3.24 -4.05 8.62
N PRO A 193 -4.47 -4.60 8.62
CA PRO A 193 -5.68 -3.80 8.69
C PRO A 193 -5.87 -3.12 10.05
N GLY A 194 -5.18 -3.60 11.08
CA GLY A 194 -5.32 -3.10 12.44
C GLY A 194 -6.75 -3.24 12.95
N SER A 195 -7.21 -2.24 13.69
CA SER A 195 -8.54 -2.25 14.31
C SER A 195 -9.72 -2.19 13.33
N THR A 196 -9.50 -1.86 12.06
CA THR A 196 -10.57 -1.91 11.05
C THR A 196 -11.05 -3.34 10.84
N PHE A 197 -10.19 -4.33 11.07
CA PHE A 197 -10.55 -5.74 10.95
C PHE A 197 -11.53 -6.23 12.04
N LYS A 198 -11.67 -5.52 13.16
CA LYS A 198 -12.64 -5.83 14.21
C LYS A 198 -14.08 -5.92 13.70
N ILE A 199 -14.41 -5.07 12.72
CA ILE A 199 -15.74 -5.06 12.10
C ILE A 199 -16.00 -6.39 11.40
N ILE A 200 -15.06 -6.85 10.58
CA ILE A 200 -15.22 -8.06 9.77
C ILE A 200 -15.11 -9.32 10.65
N ALA A 201 -14.11 -9.36 11.55
CA ALA A 201 -13.82 -10.59 12.32
C ALA A 201 -14.71 -10.78 13.54
N ALA A 202 -15.28 -9.74 14.12
CA ALA A 202 -16.04 -9.86 15.36
C ALA A 202 -17.45 -9.31 15.28
N TYR A 203 -17.61 -8.04 14.88
CA TYR A 203 -18.89 -7.38 15.01
C TYR A 203 -19.88 -7.75 13.91
N ALA A 204 -19.48 -7.82 12.65
CA ALA A 204 -20.36 -8.23 11.58
C ALA A 204 -20.92 -9.65 11.81
N PRO A 205 -20.11 -10.69 12.05
CA PRO A 205 -20.63 -12.01 12.34
C PRO A 205 -21.44 -12.05 13.65
N ALA A 206 -21.10 -11.25 14.66
CA ALA A 206 -21.88 -11.17 15.90
C ALA A 206 -23.29 -10.62 15.69
N LEU A 207 -23.43 -9.62 14.81
CA LEU A 207 -24.72 -8.99 14.49
C LEU A 207 -25.53 -9.82 13.49
N ASP A 208 -24.88 -10.46 12.52
CA ASP A 208 -25.55 -11.22 11.46
C ASP A 208 -26.01 -12.60 11.95
N ALA A 209 -25.12 -13.40 12.49
CA ALA A 209 -25.38 -14.79 12.87
C ALA A 209 -25.23 -15.10 14.36
N GLY A 210 -24.51 -14.25 15.11
CA GLY A 210 -24.21 -14.45 16.54
C GLY A 210 -25.34 -14.08 17.48
N GLY A 211 -26.47 -13.55 16.97
CA GLY A 211 -27.66 -13.19 17.78
C GLY A 211 -27.46 -11.95 18.66
N LEU A 212 -26.42 -11.17 18.43
CA LEU A 212 -26.13 -9.92 19.15
C LEU A 212 -26.68 -8.71 18.40
N THR A 213 -26.79 -7.59 19.11
CA THR A 213 -27.19 -6.29 18.55
C THR A 213 -26.21 -5.21 18.96
N LEU A 214 -26.29 -4.04 18.35
CA LEU A 214 -25.47 -2.89 18.76
C LEU A 214 -25.74 -2.44 20.21
N ALA A 215 -26.89 -2.82 20.79
CA ALA A 215 -27.25 -2.58 22.20
C ALA A 215 -26.78 -3.70 23.14
N SER A 216 -26.31 -4.83 22.63
CA SER A 216 -25.72 -5.89 23.45
C SER A 216 -24.54 -5.38 24.25
N VAL A 217 -24.40 -5.79 25.49
CA VAL A 217 -23.43 -5.27 26.46
C VAL A 217 -22.37 -6.32 26.75
N GLN A 218 -21.13 -5.87 26.80
CA GLN A 218 -19.97 -6.62 27.30
C GLN A 218 -19.29 -5.84 28.43
N ASP A 219 -18.65 -6.54 29.35
CA ASP A 219 -17.87 -5.92 30.41
C ASP A 219 -16.44 -5.62 29.91
N ASP A 220 -16.12 -4.34 29.75
CA ASP A 220 -14.77 -3.85 29.47
C ASP A 220 -13.95 -3.82 30.78
N ALA A 221 -13.53 -4.99 31.22
CA ALA A 221 -12.71 -5.23 32.40
C ALA A 221 -11.47 -6.07 32.04
N PRO A 222 -10.44 -6.13 32.90
CA PRO A 222 -9.23 -6.93 32.64
C PRO A 222 -9.55 -8.32 32.10
N TYR A 223 -8.93 -8.68 30.96
CA TYR A 223 -9.19 -9.94 30.27
C TYR A 223 -7.90 -10.55 29.75
N ASN A 224 -7.75 -11.86 29.98
CA ASN A 224 -6.65 -12.66 29.45
C ASN A 224 -7.20 -13.72 28.51
N TYR A 225 -6.51 -13.98 27.41
CA TYR A 225 -6.70 -15.24 26.68
C TYR A 225 -6.33 -16.40 27.62
N GLY A 226 -7.19 -17.35 27.87
CA GLY A 226 -7.03 -18.43 28.87
C GLY A 226 -5.62 -19.06 28.96
N SER A 227 -5.40 -19.89 29.95
CA SER A 227 -4.11 -20.46 30.30
C SER A 227 -3.38 -21.08 29.09
N GLY A 228 -2.30 -20.45 28.63
CA GLY A 228 -1.36 -21.02 27.67
C GLY A 228 -1.22 -20.28 26.33
N GLN A 229 -2.09 -19.35 25.99
CA GLN A 229 -2.00 -18.62 24.71
C GLN A 229 -2.25 -17.12 24.90
N GLY A 230 -1.20 -16.35 24.89
CA GLY A 230 -1.28 -14.90 24.85
C GLY A 230 -1.34 -14.22 26.23
N GLY A 231 -0.90 -12.98 26.25
CA GLY A 231 -0.91 -12.11 27.42
C GLY A 231 -2.26 -11.43 27.66
N ALA A 232 -2.27 -10.47 28.55
CA ALA A 232 -3.42 -9.61 28.82
C ALA A 232 -3.85 -8.84 27.55
N VAL A 233 -5.15 -8.78 27.31
CA VAL A 233 -5.72 -7.88 26.29
C VAL A 233 -5.85 -6.50 26.88
N ASN A 234 -5.21 -5.51 26.27
CA ASN A 234 -5.27 -4.13 26.71
C ASN A 234 -6.00 -3.25 25.69
N ASN A 235 -6.76 -2.29 26.19
CA ASN A 235 -7.26 -1.20 25.38
C ASN A 235 -6.10 -0.24 25.02
N TYR A 236 -6.19 0.48 23.89
CA TYR A 236 -5.13 1.36 23.41
C TYR A 236 -4.81 2.51 24.41
N ASP A 237 -5.82 2.92 25.21
CA ASP A 237 -5.72 3.98 26.21
C ASP A 237 -5.46 3.46 27.64
N ASN A 238 -5.29 2.13 27.80
CA ASN A 238 -5.10 1.43 29.09
C ASN A 238 -6.22 1.72 30.12
N ARG A 239 -7.45 2.00 29.64
CA ARG A 239 -8.62 2.25 30.50
C ARG A 239 -9.62 1.13 30.37
N TYR A 240 -10.41 0.93 31.43
CA TYR A 240 -11.56 0.02 31.46
C TYR A 240 -12.83 0.84 31.69
N ARG A 241 -13.90 0.53 30.96
CA ARG A 241 -15.16 1.27 30.99
C ARG A 241 -16.30 0.54 31.67
N GLY A 242 -16.07 -0.74 32.05
CA GLY A 242 -17.12 -1.58 32.61
C GLY A 242 -18.16 -2.00 31.55
N PHE A 243 -19.41 -2.07 31.93
CA PHE A 243 -20.50 -2.45 31.03
C PHE A 243 -20.63 -1.49 29.85
N THR A 244 -20.27 -1.97 28.67
CA THR A 244 -20.14 -1.20 27.44
C THR A 244 -20.95 -1.85 26.31
N THR A 245 -21.74 -1.06 25.59
CA THR A 245 -22.48 -1.55 24.43
C THR A 245 -21.55 -1.85 23.24
N LEU A 246 -21.96 -2.76 22.35
CA LEU A 246 -21.18 -3.02 21.14
C LEU A 246 -21.04 -1.76 20.27
N ARG A 247 -22.05 -0.90 20.23
CA ARG A 247 -21.98 0.40 19.53
C ARG A 247 -20.83 1.26 20.09
N GLU A 248 -20.79 1.41 21.39
CA GLU A 248 -19.74 2.19 22.05
C GLU A 248 -18.36 1.58 21.89
N ALA A 249 -18.28 0.24 21.91
CA ALA A 249 -17.05 -0.49 21.68
C ALA A 249 -16.51 -0.31 20.26
N ILE A 250 -17.39 -0.28 19.25
CA ILE A 250 -17.02 0.06 17.87
C ILE A 250 -16.54 1.51 17.76
N THR A 251 -17.32 2.45 18.29
CA THR A 251 -17.00 3.88 18.23
C THR A 251 -15.64 4.20 18.87
N ASN A 252 -15.33 3.58 20.01
CA ASN A 252 -14.09 3.80 20.76
C ASN A 252 -13.01 2.76 20.46
N SER A 253 -13.22 1.87 19.51
CA SER A 253 -12.28 0.80 19.14
C SER A 253 -11.76 -0.02 20.34
N ILE A 254 -12.67 -0.43 21.25
CA ILE A 254 -12.34 -1.11 22.49
C ILE A 254 -11.87 -2.55 22.21
N ASN A 255 -10.63 -2.88 22.55
CA ASN A 255 -10.04 -4.19 22.24
C ASN A 255 -10.68 -5.32 23.06
N ILE A 256 -10.85 -5.10 24.37
CA ILE A 256 -11.34 -6.14 25.28
C ILE A 256 -12.76 -6.58 24.89
N VAL A 257 -13.65 -5.64 24.63
CA VAL A 257 -15.03 -5.92 24.21
C VAL A 257 -15.03 -6.67 22.89
N THR A 258 -14.17 -6.27 21.92
CA THR A 258 -14.05 -6.98 20.64
C THR A 258 -13.66 -8.46 20.82
N VAL A 259 -12.63 -8.71 21.63
CA VAL A 259 -12.14 -10.06 21.87
C VAL A 259 -13.19 -10.90 22.60
N LYS A 260 -13.86 -10.35 23.62
CA LYS A 260 -14.94 -11.03 24.32
C LYS A 260 -16.13 -11.33 23.40
N THR A 261 -16.48 -10.41 22.51
CA THR A 261 -17.53 -10.63 21.50
C THR A 261 -17.19 -11.78 20.57
N LEU A 262 -15.96 -11.80 20.02
CA LEU A 262 -15.48 -12.89 19.18
C LEU A 262 -15.45 -14.23 19.95
N ALA A 263 -14.97 -14.22 21.20
CA ALA A 263 -14.97 -15.42 22.02
C ALA A 263 -16.39 -15.95 22.31
N GLN A 264 -17.37 -15.06 22.49
CA GLN A 264 -18.75 -15.42 22.74
C GLN A 264 -19.41 -16.09 21.52
N ILE A 265 -19.20 -15.58 20.32
CA ILE A 265 -19.76 -16.14 19.09
C ILE A 265 -18.97 -17.35 18.57
N GLY A 266 -17.76 -17.52 19.05
CA GLY A 266 -16.79 -18.52 18.60
C GLY A 266 -15.92 -18.05 17.43
N PRO A 267 -14.60 -18.28 17.48
CA PRO A 267 -13.67 -17.86 16.41
C PRO A 267 -13.97 -18.44 15.02
N SER A 268 -14.68 -19.58 14.96
CA SER A 268 -15.07 -20.21 13.69
C SER A 268 -16.20 -19.47 12.96
N LEU A 269 -16.94 -18.61 13.65
CA LEU A 269 -17.98 -17.77 13.06
C LEU A 269 -17.38 -16.43 12.57
N GLY A 270 -16.34 -15.95 13.24
CA GLY A 270 -15.59 -14.76 12.82
C GLY A 270 -14.50 -15.09 11.82
#